data_6a1c80e896792f16ce8adb2356113406
#
_entry.id   6a1c80e896792f16ce8adb2356113406
#
_cell.length_a   1.000
_cell.length_b   1.000
_cell.length_c   1.000
_cell.angle_alpha   90.00
_cell.angle_beta   90.00
_cell.angle_gamma   90.00
#
_symmetry.space_group_name_H-M   'P 1'
#
loop_
_entity.id
_entity.type
_entity.pdbx_description
1 polymer ?
#
loop_
_entity_poly.entity_id
_entity_poly.type
_entity_poly.pdbx_seq_one_letter_code
_entity_poly.pdbx_strand_id
1 'polypeptide(L)'
;MLSLHRSKQSTQVTDQDDQILLEINNLSLVRNGHRILNNFAMTLPQRGITSIIGPSGAGKSSLLRCINGLNNDWSGQIHIAGTNTKRWPDGEDALRRQVGLISQKPTVFPCSIADNVIFGIRGKQRRQEQTKLIQSCLEKAALWDEVHHRLKDRAETLSIGQQQRLCIARALAVKPSLLLLDEPTASLDPRSKNKIEASLKQLAEKMPIVIVTHDLDQLERLAGHAVFMCDGNLIEQGLCKDLLNQPQRVETREFFQWSVCDCPPDGD
;
A
#
# COMPACT_ATOMS: atom_id res chain seq x y z
N MET A 1 -12.44 -17.08 -59.02
CA MET A 1 -11.67 -17.63 -57.90
C MET A 1 -11.08 -16.46 -57.15
N LEU A 2 -11.76 -16.01 -56.11
CA LEU A 2 -11.34 -14.89 -55.25
C LEU A 2 -10.89 -15.47 -53.90
N SER A 3 -9.59 -15.38 -53.65
CA SER A 3 -8.96 -15.81 -52.38
C SER A 3 -9.09 -14.75 -51.36
N LEU A 4 -9.87 -15.00 -50.30
CA LEU A 4 -10.00 -14.15 -49.09
C LEU A 4 -8.85 -14.42 -48.14
N HIS A 5 -7.90 -13.50 -48.08
CA HIS A 5 -6.91 -13.44 -47.01
C HIS A 5 -7.58 -12.85 -45.77
N ARG A 6 -7.86 -13.69 -44.77
CA ARG A 6 -8.16 -13.27 -43.37
C ARG A 6 -6.85 -13.00 -42.70
N SER A 7 -6.53 -11.71 -42.49
CA SER A 7 -5.49 -11.28 -41.57
C SER A 7 -5.95 -11.52 -40.15
N LYS A 8 -5.27 -12.41 -39.40
CA LYS A 8 -5.36 -12.58 -37.99
C LYS A 8 -4.63 -11.39 -37.35
N GLN A 9 -5.37 -10.43 -36.81
CA GLN A 9 -4.83 -9.49 -35.85
C GLN A 9 -4.65 -10.23 -34.51
N SER A 10 -3.42 -10.64 -34.24
CA SER A 10 -2.97 -11.05 -32.92
C SER A 10 -2.84 -9.78 -32.09
N THR A 11 -3.74 -9.62 -31.13
CA THR A 11 -3.64 -8.62 -30.07
C THR A 11 -2.37 -8.96 -29.27
N GLN A 12 -1.31 -8.18 -29.45
CA GLN A 12 -0.15 -8.19 -28.58
C GLN A 12 -0.61 -7.64 -27.23
N VAL A 13 -0.85 -8.52 -26.27
CA VAL A 13 -0.86 -8.19 -24.84
C VAL A 13 0.57 -7.81 -24.53
N THR A 14 0.77 -6.55 -24.16
CA THR A 14 2.09 -5.96 -23.94
C THR A 14 2.71 -6.52 -22.66
N ASP A 15 3.92 -7.03 -22.77
CA ASP A 15 4.86 -7.55 -21.75
C ASP A 15 5.22 -6.55 -20.61
N GLN A 16 4.48 -5.45 -20.44
CA GLN A 16 4.78 -4.43 -19.43
C GLN A 16 4.11 -4.67 -18.06
N ASP A 17 3.13 -5.58 -17.98
CA ASP A 17 2.41 -5.84 -16.73
C ASP A 17 3.10 -6.90 -15.84
N ASP A 18 4.09 -7.64 -16.33
CA ASP A 18 4.77 -8.72 -15.59
C ASP A 18 6.05 -8.28 -14.84
N GLN A 19 6.42 -7.00 -14.85
CA GLN A 19 7.60 -6.56 -14.10
C GLN A 19 7.30 -6.52 -12.59
N ILE A 20 8.10 -7.29 -11.82
CA ILE A 20 8.03 -7.33 -10.36
C ILE A 20 8.63 -6.04 -9.80
N LEU A 21 7.87 -5.32 -8.96
CA LEU A 21 8.40 -4.17 -8.23
C LEU A 21 9.00 -4.57 -6.89
N LEU A 22 8.28 -5.36 -6.09
CA LEU A 22 8.71 -5.79 -4.77
C LEU A 22 8.90 -7.30 -4.76
N GLU A 23 10.04 -7.72 -4.25
CA GLU A 23 10.37 -9.12 -4.03
C GLU A 23 10.84 -9.29 -2.59
N ILE A 24 10.19 -10.20 -1.87
CA ILE A 24 10.53 -10.56 -0.49
C ILE A 24 10.87 -12.04 -0.48
N ASN A 25 12.05 -12.37 0.06
CA ASN A 25 12.54 -13.75 0.16
C ASN A 25 12.97 -14.06 1.59
N ASN A 26 12.37 -15.11 2.17
CA ASN A 26 12.70 -15.66 3.49
C ASN A 26 12.75 -14.60 4.61
N LEU A 27 11.82 -13.64 4.58
CA LEU A 27 11.76 -12.57 5.58
C LEU A 27 11.32 -13.13 6.92
N SER A 28 12.16 -13.02 7.93
CA SER A 28 11.83 -13.38 9.31
C SER A 28 12.12 -12.22 10.25
N LEU A 29 11.18 -11.97 11.16
CA LEU A 29 11.28 -10.92 12.17
C LEU A 29 10.95 -11.50 13.55
N VAL A 30 11.86 -11.31 14.52
CA VAL A 30 11.64 -11.69 15.92
C VAL A 30 11.64 -10.42 16.78
N ARG A 31 10.67 -10.28 17.68
CA ARG A 31 10.61 -9.19 18.67
C ARG A 31 10.29 -9.74 20.06
N ASN A 32 11.08 -9.37 21.03
CA ASN A 32 10.90 -9.81 22.43
C ASN A 32 10.76 -11.33 22.55
N GLY A 33 11.53 -12.09 21.77
CA GLY A 33 11.46 -13.56 21.73
C GLY A 33 10.29 -14.15 20.95
N HIS A 34 9.36 -13.33 20.47
CA HIS A 34 8.22 -13.80 19.66
C HIS A 34 8.50 -13.62 18.17
N ARG A 35 8.24 -14.67 17.40
CA ARG A 35 8.34 -14.65 15.94
C ARG A 35 7.13 -13.90 15.37
N ILE A 36 7.39 -12.78 14.71
CA ILE A 36 6.36 -11.89 14.11
C ILE A 36 6.19 -12.20 12.62
N LEU A 37 7.26 -12.53 11.92
CA LEU A 37 7.25 -12.98 10.53
C LEU A 37 8.12 -14.22 10.43
N ASN A 38 7.66 -15.21 9.69
CA ASN A 38 8.32 -16.52 9.58
C ASN A 38 8.54 -16.90 8.11
N ASN A 39 9.79 -16.81 7.63
CA ASN A 39 10.17 -17.17 6.26
C ASN A 39 9.23 -16.62 5.19
N PHE A 40 8.66 -15.44 5.44
CA PHE A 40 7.66 -14.80 4.57
C PHE A 40 8.27 -14.51 3.20
N ALA A 41 7.57 -14.90 2.13
CA ALA A 41 8.00 -14.66 0.76
C ALA A 41 6.80 -14.20 -0.07
N MET A 42 6.97 -13.11 -0.84
CA MET A 42 5.94 -12.59 -1.75
C MET A 42 6.56 -11.74 -2.85
N THR A 43 5.82 -11.58 -3.94
CA THR A 43 6.13 -10.64 -5.01
C THR A 43 4.96 -9.71 -5.28
N LEU A 44 5.25 -8.48 -5.72
CA LEU A 44 4.23 -7.51 -6.14
C LEU A 44 4.50 -7.01 -7.55
N PRO A 45 3.45 -6.85 -8.38
CA PRO A 45 3.56 -6.24 -9.69
C PRO A 45 3.82 -4.74 -9.60
N GLN A 46 4.21 -4.13 -10.70
CA GLN A 46 4.52 -2.68 -10.78
C GLN A 46 3.29 -1.77 -10.69
N ARG A 47 2.08 -2.29 -10.78
CA ARG A 47 0.83 -1.52 -10.75
C ARG A 47 -0.28 -2.29 -10.05
N GLY A 48 -1.32 -1.57 -9.71
CA GLY A 48 -2.51 -2.14 -9.10
C GLY A 48 -2.51 -2.10 -7.57
N ILE A 49 -3.57 -2.65 -7.00
CA ILE A 49 -3.73 -2.75 -5.55
C ILE A 49 -3.56 -4.21 -5.15
N THR A 50 -2.65 -4.47 -4.23
CA THR A 50 -2.54 -5.73 -3.52
C THR A 50 -2.98 -5.54 -2.08
N SER A 51 -3.98 -6.30 -1.63
CA SER A 51 -4.44 -6.25 -0.25
C SER A 51 -3.82 -7.38 0.57
N ILE A 52 -3.29 -7.04 1.73
CA ILE A 52 -2.80 -7.99 2.73
C ILE A 52 -3.89 -8.12 3.80
N ILE A 53 -4.40 -9.32 3.98
CA ILE A 53 -5.49 -9.65 4.89
C ILE A 53 -5.04 -10.71 5.90
N GLY A 54 -5.79 -10.83 6.99
CA GLY A 54 -5.55 -11.82 8.04
C GLY A 54 -5.96 -11.31 9.42
N PRO A 55 -5.94 -12.17 10.44
CA PRO A 55 -6.34 -11.81 11.79
C PRO A 55 -5.48 -10.71 12.41
N SER A 56 -5.97 -10.09 13.48
CA SER A 56 -5.18 -9.17 14.28
C SER A 56 -3.97 -9.91 14.88
N GLY A 57 -2.79 -9.27 14.83
CA GLY A 57 -1.56 -9.92 15.29
C GLY A 57 -0.80 -10.73 14.22
N ALA A 58 -1.37 -11.02 13.05
CA ALA A 58 -0.72 -11.81 12.00
C ALA A 58 0.59 -11.23 11.41
N GLY A 59 1.04 -10.06 11.89
CA GLY A 59 2.32 -9.47 11.43
C GLY A 59 2.19 -8.45 10.28
N LYS A 60 0.98 -8.17 9.77
CA LYS A 60 0.72 -7.31 8.60
C LYS A 60 1.38 -5.92 8.68
N SER A 61 1.13 -5.18 9.76
CA SER A 61 1.75 -3.86 9.97
C SER A 61 3.27 -3.94 10.14
N SER A 62 3.78 -5.03 10.73
CA SER A 62 5.20 -5.29 10.86
C SER A 62 5.86 -5.53 9.50
N LEU A 63 5.19 -6.26 8.60
CA LEU A 63 5.61 -6.46 7.23
C LEU A 63 5.75 -5.12 6.49
N LEU A 64 4.73 -4.25 6.55
CA LEU A 64 4.81 -2.92 5.93
C LEU A 64 6.00 -2.10 6.46
N ARG A 65 6.27 -2.18 7.77
CA ARG A 65 7.41 -1.47 8.39
C ARG A 65 8.77 -2.07 8.00
N CYS A 66 8.86 -3.36 7.71
CA CYS A 66 10.07 -3.97 7.15
C CYS A 66 10.30 -3.47 5.72
N ILE A 67 9.27 -3.42 4.88
CA ILE A 67 9.36 -2.94 3.48
C ILE A 67 9.81 -1.48 3.43
N ASN A 68 9.25 -0.63 4.31
CA ASN A 68 9.57 0.81 4.38
C ASN A 68 10.90 1.12 5.09
N GLY A 69 11.56 0.13 5.72
CA GLY A 69 12.81 0.33 6.47
C GLY A 69 12.60 1.01 7.84
N LEU A 70 11.40 0.97 8.43
CA LEU A 70 11.18 1.36 9.83
C LEU A 70 11.53 0.25 10.81
N ASN A 71 11.46 -1.01 10.38
CA ASN A 71 11.97 -2.17 11.08
C ASN A 71 13.16 -2.72 10.30
N ASN A 72 14.34 -2.80 10.92
CA ASN A 72 15.56 -3.27 10.25
C ASN A 72 16.15 -4.55 10.90
N ASP A 73 15.55 -5.03 12.02
CA ASP A 73 16.02 -6.18 12.80
C ASP A 73 15.47 -7.51 12.26
N TRP A 74 15.35 -7.65 10.94
CA TRP A 74 14.86 -8.83 10.26
C TRP A 74 15.98 -9.54 9.51
N SER A 75 15.80 -10.84 9.24
CA SER A 75 16.63 -11.66 8.33
C SER A 75 15.90 -11.92 7.02
N GLY A 76 16.64 -12.34 5.99
CA GLY A 76 16.11 -12.54 4.64
C GLY A 76 16.45 -11.39 3.70
N GLN A 77 15.65 -11.19 2.65
CA GLN A 77 15.90 -10.19 1.62
C GLN A 77 14.62 -9.49 1.22
N ILE A 78 14.68 -8.17 1.04
CA ILE A 78 13.63 -7.35 0.44
C ILE A 78 14.27 -6.53 -0.67
N HIS A 79 13.76 -6.67 -1.90
CA HIS A 79 14.21 -5.90 -3.07
C HIS A 79 13.05 -5.07 -3.61
N ILE A 80 13.31 -3.83 -3.95
CA ILE A 80 12.37 -2.92 -4.61
C ILE A 80 13.02 -2.45 -5.90
N ALA A 81 12.38 -2.72 -7.04
CA ALA A 81 12.94 -2.50 -8.37
C ALA A 81 14.38 -3.07 -8.50
N GLY A 82 14.60 -4.28 -7.96
CA GLY A 82 15.89 -4.96 -7.96
C GLY A 82 16.91 -4.45 -6.93
N THR A 83 16.63 -3.37 -6.20
CA THR A 83 17.53 -2.80 -5.19
C THR A 83 17.21 -3.36 -3.80
N ASN A 84 18.23 -3.88 -3.10
CA ASN A 84 18.08 -4.39 -1.73
C ASN A 84 17.82 -3.24 -0.75
N THR A 85 16.76 -3.35 0.07
CA THR A 85 16.34 -2.27 0.99
C THR A 85 17.35 -1.97 2.09
N LYS A 86 18.11 -2.97 2.57
CA LYS A 86 19.20 -2.78 3.57
C LYS A 86 20.44 -2.08 3.00
N ARG A 87 20.55 -2.03 1.67
CA ARG A 87 21.67 -1.39 0.96
C ARG A 87 21.16 -0.30 0.01
N TRP A 88 20.11 0.41 0.43
CA TRP A 88 19.49 1.43 -0.41
C TRP A 88 20.47 2.58 -0.68
N PRO A 89 20.60 3.02 -1.94
CA PRO A 89 21.39 4.20 -2.26
C PRO A 89 20.89 5.42 -1.48
N ASP A 90 21.81 6.22 -0.96
CA ASP A 90 21.52 7.42 -0.14
C ASP A 90 20.78 7.12 1.20
N GLY A 91 20.78 5.85 1.63
CA GLY A 91 20.37 5.42 2.95
C GLY A 91 18.85 5.31 3.18
N GLU A 92 18.47 5.08 4.43
CA GLU A 92 17.08 4.79 4.83
C GLU A 92 16.10 5.93 4.53
N ASP A 93 16.53 7.18 4.66
CA ASP A 93 15.67 8.32 4.33
C ASP A 93 15.31 8.36 2.84
N ALA A 94 16.21 7.92 1.97
CA ALA A 94 15.94 7.82 0.54
C ALA A 94 14.96 6.67 0.26
N LEU A 95 15.13 5.51 0.94
CA LEU A 95 14.17 4.41 0.88
C LEU A 95 12.77 4.89 1.31
N ARG A 96 12.64 5.58 2.45
CA ARG A 96 11.34 6.06 2.97
C ARG A 96 10.66 7.10 2.06
N ARG A 97 11.42 7.81 1.23
CA ARG A 97 10.85 8.67 0.18
C ARG A 97 10.32 7.86 -1.00
N GLN A 98 10.97 6.77 -1.34
CA GLN A 98 10.52 5.87 -2.43
C GLN A 98 9.36 4.97 -2.01
N VAL A 99 9.30 4.61 -0.74
CA VAL A 99 8.25 3.75 -0.17
C VAL A 99 7.44 4.55 0.85
N GLY A 100 6.34 5.15 0.39
CA GLY A 100 5.44 5.90 1.26
C GLY A 100 4.68 4.95 2.19
N LEU A 101 4.67 5.23 3.50
CA LEU A 101 3.88 4.49 4.48
C LEU A 101 2.86 5.40 5.15
N ILE A 102 1.60 5.00 5.09
CA ILE A 102 0.47 5.68 5.74
C ILE A 102 -0.06 4.76 6.83
N SER A 103 0.03 5.25 8.07
CA SER A 103 -0.40 4.51 9.25
C SER A 103 -1.92 4.56 9.43
N GLN A 104 -2.47 3.61 10.19
CA GLN A 104 -3.88 3.52 10.54
C GLN A 104 -4.39 4.81 11.20
N LYS A 105 -3.64 5.37 12.16
CA LYS A 105 -3.95 6.67 12.76
C LYS A 105 -3.24 7.77 11.98
N PRO A 106 -3.98 8.74 11.39
CA PRO A 106 -3.35 9.84 10.70
C PRO A 106 -2.49 10.67 11.67
N THR A 107 -1.28 10.97 11.24
CA THR A 107 -0.37 11.83 11.98
C THR A 107 -0.09 13.08 11.15
N VAL A 108 -0.72 14.18 11.51
CA VAL A 108 -0.46 15.48 10.90
C VAL A 108 0.57 16.26 11.74
N PHE A 109 1.40 17.05 11.08
CA PHE A 109 2.36 17.91 11.77
C PHE A 109 1.68 19.19 12.26
N PRO A 110 2.15 19.82 13.37
CA PRO A 110 1.58 21.03 13.93
C PRO A 110 1.92 22.28 13.09
N CYS A 111 1.61 22.23 11.81
CA CYS A 111 1.82 23.29 10.84
C CYS A 111 0.60 23.40 9.90
N SER A 112 0.66 24.26 8.89
CA SER A 112 -0.47 24.46 7.97
C SER A 112 -0.76 23.21 7.10
N ILE A 113 -1.95 23.17 6.50
CA ILE A 113 -2.32 22.13 5.54
C ILE A 113 -1.31 22.11 4.39
N ALA A 114 -0.97 23.28 3.83
CA ALA A 114 0.00 23.39 2.75
C ALA A 114 1.39 22.88 3.16
N ASP A 115 1.88 23.29 4.33
CA ASP A 115 3.20 22.88 4.83
C ASP A 115 3.26 21.38 5.12
N ASN A 116 2.16 20.77 5.57
CA ASN A 116 2.06 19.31 5.70
C ASN A 116 2.32 18.60 4.37
N VAL A 117 1.73 19.06 3.27
CA VAL A 117 1.91 18.43 1.94
C VAL A 117 3.36 18.46 1.51
N ILE A 118 4.05 19.59 1.67
CA ILE A 118 5.42 19.77 1.18
C ILE A 118 6.50 19.41 2.21
N PHE A 119 6.13 18.89 3.38
CA PHE A 119 7.06 18.63 4.49
C PHE A 119 8.25 17.75 4.10
N GLY A 120 8.04 16.75 3.24
CA GLY A 120 9.09 15.84 2.75
C GLY A 120 9.94 16.39 1.61
N ILE A 121 9.64 17.58 1.10
CA ILE A 121 10.33 18.17 -0.06
C ILE A 121 11.64 18.81 0.39
N ARG A 122 12.75 18.37 -0.20
CA ARG A 122 14.08 18.97 0.04
C ARG A 122 14.41 20.01 -1.03
N GLY A 123 15.09 21.06 -0.63
CA GLY A 123 15.57 22.13 -1.52
C GLY A 123 14.59 23.31 -1.66
N LYS A 124 15.12 24.42 -2.23
CA LYS A 124 14.31 25.62 -2.49
C LYS A 124 13.62 25.45 -3.84
N GLN A 125 12.34 25.15 -3.83
CA GLN A 125 11.49 25.23 -5.02
C GLN A 125 10.95 26.65 -5.19
N ARG A 126 10.66 27.04 -6.44
CA ARG A 126 9.95 28.30 -6.70
C ARG A 126 8.54 28.24 -6.10
N ARG A 127 8.07 29.32 -5.50
CA ARG A 127 6.74 29.39 -4.85
C ARG A 127 5.61 28.90 -5.76
N GLN A 128 5.67 29.21 -7.03
CA GLN A 128 4.67 28.78 -8.01
C GLN A 128 4.68 27.25 -8.23
N GLU A 129 5.86 26.62 -8.22
CA GLU A 129 6.00 25.16 -8.35
C GLU A 129 5.46 24.45 -7.12
N GLN A 130 5.71 24.98 -5.92
CA GLN A 130 5.13 24.47 -4.67
C GLN A 130 3.60 24.54 -4.68
N THR A 131 3.01 25.67 -5.12
CA THR A 131 1.54 25.81 -5.18
C THR A 131 0.92 24.77 -6.11
N LYS A 132 1.50 24.55 -7.30
CA LYS A 132 1.04 23.51 -8.24
C LYS A 132 1.16 22.10 -7.66
N LEU A 133 2.27 21.83 -6.97
CA LEU A 133 2.50 20.54 -6.33
C LEU A 133 1.46 20.28 -5.23
N ILE A 134 1.24 21.25 -4.33
CA ILE A 134 0.25 21.18 -3.25
C ILE A 134 -1.14 20.87 -3.83
N GLN A 135 -1.57 21.66 -4.82
CA GLN A 135 -2.86 21.44 -5.48
C GLN A 135 -2.95 20.02 -6.05
N SER A 136 -1.99 19.62 -6.88
CA SER A 136 -2.01 18.29 -7.50
C SER A 136 -2.03 17.14 -6.50
N CYS A 137 -1.30 17.25 -5.39
CA CYS A 137 -1.29 16.21 -4.35
C CYS A 137 -2.63 16.16 -3.59
N LEU A 138 -3.22 17.31 -3.28
CA LEU A 138 -4.51 17.38 -2.61
C LEU A 138 -5.66 16.90 -3.51
N GLU A 139 -5.60 17.18 -4.82
CA GLU A 139 -6.55 16.66 -5.82
C GLU A 139 -6.47 15.13 -5.87
N LYS A 140 -5.27 14.58 -6.01
CA LYS A 140 -5.04 13.13 -6.01
C LYS A 140 -5.47 12.42 -4.73
N ALA A 141 -5.44 13.12 -3.60
CA ALA A 141 -5.94 12.62 -2.31
C ALA A 141 -7.44 12.91 -2.10
N ALA A 142 -8.16 13.43 -3.09
CA ALA A 142 -9.57 13.85 -3.03
C ALA A 142 -9.87 14.81 -1.87
N LEU A 143 -8.93 15.74 -1.56
CA LEU A 143 -9.04 16.68 -0.46
C LEU A 143 -9.13 18.16 -0.92
N TRP A 144 -8.69 18.48 -2.14
CA TRP A 144 -8.57 19.84 -2.65
C TRP A 144 -9.84 20.66 -2.49
N ASP A 145 -10.99 20.15 -2.93
CA ASP A 145 -12.27 20.87 -2.92
C ASP A 145 -12.72 21.29 -1.51
N GLU A 146 -12.25 20.55 -0.49
CA GLU A 146 -12.61 20.82 0.90
C GLU A 146 -11.67 21.80 1.60
N VAL A 147 -10.44 22.00 1.07
CA VAL A 147 -9.42 22.77 1.80
C VAL A 147 -8.73 23.88 1.02
N HIS A 148 -8.99 24.01 -0.30
CA HIS A 148 -8.29 25.00 -1.15
C HIS A 148 -8.40 26.44 -0.65
N HIS A 149 -9.51 26.79 0.00
CA HIS A 149 -9.77 28.12 0.56
C HIS A 149 -9.11 28.37 1.91
N ARG A 150 -8.57 27.33 2.58
CA ARG A 150 -8.00 27.37 3.94
C ARG A 150 -6.66 26.64 4.08
N LEU A 151 -5.82 26.67 3.05
CA LEU A 151 -4.52 26.00 3.02
C LEU A 151 -3.55 26.44 4.12
N LYS A 152 -3.76 27.63 4.69
CA LYS A 152 -2.96 28.21 5.77
C LYS A 152 -3.43 27.78 7.17
N ASP A 153 -4.61 27.17 7.28
CA ASP A 153 -5.13 26.69 8.56
C ASP A 153 -4.27 25.56 9.10
N ARG A 154 -4.28 25.39 10.41
CA ARG A 154 -3.60 24.27 11.07
C ARG A 154 -4.22 22.95 10.65
N ALA A 155 -3.37 21.98 10.30
CA ALA A 155 -3.83 20.66 9.84
C ALA A 155 -4.62 19.89 10.92
N GLU A 156 -4.38 20.20 12.20
CA GLU A 156 -5.09 19.58 13.35
C GLU A 156 -6.59 19.94 13.38
N THR A 157 -7.02 21.01 12.70
CA THR A 157 -8.42 21.40 12.60
C THR A 157 -9.24 20.55 11.62
N LEU A 158 -8.58 19.70 10.85
CA LEU A 158 -9.21 18.80 9.92
C LEU A 158 -9.88 17.63 10.63
N SER A 159 -10.98 17.12 10.06
CA SER A 159 -11.57 15.84 10.52
C SER A 159 -10.59 14.69 10.32
N ILE A 160 -10.77 13.56 11.02
CA ILE A 160 -9.90 12.39 10.91
C ILE A 160 -9.79 11.91 9.46
N GLY A 161 -10.91 11.86 8.72
CA GLY A 161 -10.90 11.49 7.30
C GLY A 161 -10.17 12.50 6.39
N GLN A 162 -10.23 13.80 6.70
CA GLN A 162 -9.45 14.82 6.03
C GLN A 162 -7.96 14.72 6.37
N GLN A 163 -7.62 14.45 7.63
CA GLN A 163 -6.23 14.22 8.05
C GLN A 163 -5.63 13.00 7.37
N GLN A 164 -6.40 11.91 7.22
CA GLN A 164 -5.95 10.72 6.50
C GLN A 164 -5.63 11.04 5.02
N ARG A 165 -6.51 11.77 4.34
CA ARG A 165 -6.27 12.23 2.97
C ARG A 165 -5.10 13.21 2.87
N LEU A 166 -4.89 14.05 3.88
CA LEU A 166 -3.70 14.91 3.95
C LEU A 166 -2.41 14.08 4.09
N CYS A 167 -2.41 13.00 4.88
CA CYS A 167 -1.27 12.08 4.97
C CYS A 167 -0.97 11.42 3.61
N ILE A 168 -2.01 11.04 2.85
CA ILE A 168 -1.85 10.54 1.47
C ILE A 168 -1.24 11.63 0.58
N ALA A 169 -1.78 12.86 0.58
CA ALA A 169 -1.24 13.97 -0.21
C ALA A 169 0.23 14.26 0.11
N ARG A 170 0.61 14.25 1.40
CA ARG A 170 1.99 14.41 1.85
C ARG A 170 2.91 13.31 1.33
N ALA A 171 2.46 12.04 1.38
CA ALA A 171 3.23 10.92 0.85
C ALA A 171 3.43 11.04 -0.68
N LEU A 172 2.41 11.46 -1.42
CA LEU A 172 2.48 11.64 -2.88
C LEU A 172 3.41 12.79 -3.30
N ALA A 173 3.61 13.80 -2.46
CA ALA A 173 4.44 14.96 -2.79
C ALA A 173 5.89 14.60 -3.06
N VAL A 174 6.43 13.57 -2.42
CA VAL A 174 7.79 13.07 -2.64
C VAL A 174 7.91 12.10 -3.83
N LYS A 175 6.81 11.84 -4.55
CA LYS A 175 6.71 10.96 -5.73
C LYS A 175 7.23 9.54 -5.43
N PRO A 176 6.62 8.81 -4.50
CA PRO A 176 7.05 7.47 -4.16
C PRO A 176 6.82 6.51 -5.34
N SER A 177 7.60 5.43 -5.39
CA SER A 177 7.42 4.33 -6.35
C SER A 177 6.48 3.24 -5.82
N LEU A 178 6.24 3.21 -4.50
CA LEU A 178 5.35 2.26 -3.82
C LEU A 178 4.62 2.98 -2.68
N LEU A 179 3.32 2.75 -2.55
CA LEU A 179 2.51 3.27 -1.44
C LEU A 179 2.00 2.11 -0.58
N LEU A 180 2.31 2.18 0.71
CA LEU A 180 1.85 1.23 1.72
C LEU A 180 0.83 1.91 2.63
N LEU A 181 -0.32 1.27 2.85
CA LEU A 181 -1.37 1.79 3.70
C LEU A 181 -1.77 0.73 4.74
N ASP A 182 -1.65 1.10 6.00
CA ASP A 182 -2.02 0.27 7.14
C ASP A 182 -3.42 0.67 7.60
N GLU A 183 -4.44 -0.11 7.25
CA GLU A 183 -5.86 0.09 7.57
C GLU A 183 -6.36 1.55 7.34
N PRO A 184 -6.19 2.12 6.14
CA PRO A 184 -6.37 3.56 5.92
C PRO A 184 -7.80 4.07 6.12
N THR A 185 -8.78 3.19 6.26
CA THR A 185 -10.21 3.55 6.35
C THR A 185 -10.91 2.99 7.59
N ALA A 186 -10.20 2.31 8.50
CA ALA A 186 -10.80 1.59 9.63
C ALA A 186 -11.64 2.45 10.58
N SER A 187 -11.31 3.74 10.73
CA SER A 187 -11.98 4.66 11.67
C SER A 187 -12.75 5.77 10.97
N LEU A 188 -13.15 5.57 9.71
CA LEU A 188 -13.75 6.60 8.89
C LEU A 188 -15.25 6.36 8.65
N ASP A 189 -15.99 7.45 8.52
CA ASP A 189 -17.36 7.42 8.03
C ASP A 189 -17.44 6.91 6.57
N PRO A 190 -18.59 6.36 6.13
CA PRO A 190 -18.73 5.78 4.79
C PRO A 190 -18.40 6.76 3.65
N ARG A 191 -18.71 8.06 3.80
CA ARG A 191 -18.44 9.06 2.77
C ARG A 191 -16.93 9.29 2.61
N SER A 192 -16.21 9.44 3.73
CA SER A 192 -14.76 9.59 3.76
C SER A 192 -14.05 8.33 3.23
N LYS A 193 -14.54 7.13 3.59
CA LYS A 193 -14.06 5.85 3.08
C LYS A 193 -14.16 5.79 1.55
N ASN A 194 -15.34 6.09 0.99
CA ASN A 194 -15.54 6.06 -0.47
C ASN A 194 -14.61 7.02 -1.22
N LYS A 195 -14.36 8.23 -0.66
CA LYS A 195 -13.43 9.20 -1.27
C LYS A 195 -12.00 8.67 -1.31
N ILE A 196 -11.53 8.05 -0.23
CA ILE A 196 -10.19 7.44 -0.18
C ILE A 196 -10.11 6.29 -1.18
N GLU A 197 -11.08 5.38 -1.18
CA GLU A 197 -11.10 4.23 -2.09
C GLU A 197 -11.07 4.66 -3.58
N ALA A 198 -11.87 5.67 -3.96
CA ALA A 198 -11.85 6.21 -5.30
C ALA A 198 -10.48 6.81 -5.68
N SER A 199 -9.87 7.56 -4.75
CA SER A 199 -8.53 8.12 -4.93
C SER A 199 -7.47 7.02 -5.12
N LEU A 200 -7.51 5.97 -4.29
CA LEU A 200 -6.56 4.85 -4.37
C LEU A 200 -6.69 4.07 -5.68
N LYS A 201 -7.91 3.87 -6.20
CA LYS A 201 -8.13 3.25 -7.52
C LYS A 201 -7.44 4.03 -8.64
N GLN A 202 -7.62 5.35 -8.67
CA GLN A 202 -6.98 6.21 -9.69
C GLN A 202 -5.44 6.22 -9.58
N LEU A 203 -4.92 6.20 -8.35
CA LEU A 203 -3.48 6.13 -8.11
C LEU A 203 -2.89 4.79 -8.56
N ALA A 204 -3.62 3.69 -8.33
CA ALA A 204 -3.18 2.34 -8.66
C ALA A 204 -3.00 2.09 -10.16
N GLU A 205 -3.63 2.89 -11.01
CA GLU A 205 -3.39 2.86 -12.47
C GLU A 205 -1.95 3.25 -12.84
N LYS A 206 -1.27 4.00 -11.94
CA LYS A 206 0.03 4.60 -12.21
C LYS A 206 1.15 4.09 -11.32
N MET A 207 0.80 3.52 -10.17
CA MET A 207 1.78 3.03 -9.19
C MET A 207 1.20 1.86 -8.38
N PRO A 208 2.04 0.95 -7.89
CA PRO A 208 1.60 -0.13 -7.01
C PRO A 208 1.22 0.42 -5.63
N ILE A 209 0.17 -0.18 -5.08
CA ILE A 209 -0.35 0.15 -3.76
C ILE A 209 -0.53 -1.15 -2.98
N VAL A 210 -0.05 -1.18 -1.74
CA VAL A 210 -0.31 -2.25 -0.78
C VAL A 210 -1.23 -1.72 0.30
N ILE A 211 -2.33 -2.41 0.53
CA ILE A 211 -3.31 -2.06 1.58
C ILE A 211 -3.41 -3.21 2.57
N VAL A 212 -3.14 -2.95 3.83
CA VAL A 212 -3.54 -3.84 4.92
C VAL A 212 -4.98 -3.52 5.28
N THR A 213 -5.84 -4.51 5.30
CA THR A 213 -7.24 -4.36 5.71
C THR A 213 -7.78 -5.66 6.34
N HIS A 214 -8.76 -5.52 7.21
CA HIS A 214 -9.59 -6.62 7.69
C HIS A 214 -11.03 -6.56 7.13
N ASP A 215 -11.31 -5.57 6.27
CA ASP A 215 -12.60 -5.34 5.64
C ASP A 215 -12.67 -6.09 4.29
N LEU A 216 -13.42 -7.19 4.27
CA LEU A 216 -13.58 -8.04 3.08
C LEU A 216 -14.32 -7.32 1.95
N ASP A 217 -15.28 -6.44 2.28
CA ASP A 217 -15.96 -5.64 1.26
C ASP A 217 -14.98 -4.66 0.59
N GLN A 218 -14.04 -4.10 1.36
CA GLN A 218 -12.99 -3.24 0.81
C GLN A 218 -12.04 -4.05 -0.07
N LEU A 219 -11.67 -5.26 0.35
CA LEU A 219 -10.87 -6.18 -0.43
C LEU A 219 -11.50 -6.42 -1.80
N GLU A 220 -12.78 -6.81 -1.84
CA GLU A 220 -13.50 -7.09 -3.09
C GLU A 220 -13.59 -5.87 -4.00
N ARG A 221 -13.84 -4.68 -3.41
CA ARG A 221 -13.96 -3.44 -4.19
C ARG A 221 -12.66 -2.92 -4.78
N LEU A 222 -11.52 -3.14 -4.09
CA LEU A 222 -10.26 -2.46 -4.42
C LEU A 222 -9.20 -3.37 -5.03
N ALA A 223 -9.06 -4.60 -4.52
CA ALA A 223 -7.88 -5.39 -4.78
C ALA A 223 -7.93 -6.16 -6.10
N GLY A 224 -6.87 -6.04 -6.88
CA GLY A 224 -6.59 -6.96 -7.99
C GLY A 224 -5.97 -8.26 -7.48
N HIS A 225 -5.08 -8.16 -6.48
CA HIS A 225 -4.42 -9.28 -5.83
C HIS A 225 -4.66 -9.25 -4.32
N ALA A 226 -4.64 -10.42 -3.70
CA ALA A 226 -4.74 -10.56 -2.26
C ALA A 226 -3.66 -11.52 -1.73
N VAL A 227 -3.23 -11.24 -0.51
CA VAL A 227 -2.27 -12.02 0.28
C VAL A 227 -2.89 -12.29 1.63
N PHE A 228 -3.14 -13.54 1.95
CA PHE A 228 -3.62 -13.95 3.26
C PHE A 228 -2.45 -14.34 4.16
N MET A 229 -2.39 -13.69 5.33
CA MET A 229 -1.38 -13.92 6.35
C MET A 229 -2.01 -14.40 7.65
N CYS A 230 -1.39 -15.40 8.28
CA CYS A 230 -1.70 -15.86 9.63
C CYS A 230 -0.40 -16.19 10.38
N ASP A 231 -0.31 -15.77 11.65
CA ASP A 231 0.84 -16.02 12.56
C ASP A 231 2.22 -15.81 11.91
N GLY A 232 2.37 -14.71 11.19
CA GLY A 232 3.62 -14.36 10.54
C GLY A 232 3.94 -15.12 9.25
N ASN A 233 3.08 -16.04 8.83
CA ASN A 233 3.24 -16.86 7.64
C ASN A 233 2.38 -16.31 6.48
N LEU A 234 2.88 -16.44 5.25
CA LEU A 234 2.04 -16.34 4.06
C LEU A 234 1.30 -17.67 3.89
N ILE A 235 -0.02 -17.64 3.96
CA ILE A 235 -0.87 -18.83 3.80
C ILE A 235 -1.27 -19.00 2.33
N GLU A 236 -1.77 -17.95 1.71
CA GLU A 236 -2.25 -17.99 0.33
C GLU A 236 -2.12 -16.62 -0.33
N GLN A 237 -1.82 -16.59 -1.64
CA GLN A 237 -1.79 -15.38 -2.43
C GLN A 237 -2.28 -15.65 -3.86
N GLY A 238 -2.88 -14.65 -4.50
CA GLY A 238 -3.35 -14.76 -5.87
C GLY A 238 -4.26 -13.61 -6.27
N LEU A 239 -5.02 -13.81 -7.35
CA LEU A 239 -6.05 -12.86 -7.73
C LEU A 239 -7.12 -12.78 -6.63
N CYS A 240 -7.52 -11.57 -6.29
CA CYS A 240 -8.49 -11.35 -5.21
C CYS A 240 -9.79 -12.15 -5.41
N LYS A 241 -10.30 -12.19 -6.65
CA LYS A 241 -11.51 -12.94 -7.01
C LYS A 241 -11.38 -14.43 -6.75
N ASP A 242 -10.20 -15.00 -7.01
CA ASP A 242 -9.96 -16.43 -6.83
C ASP A 242 -9.89 -16.77 -5.34
N LEU A 243 -9.18 -15.95 -4.56
CA LEU A 243 -9.12 -16.15 -3.11
C LEU A 243 -10.49 -16.04 -2.44
N LEU A 244 -11.33 -15.08 -2.86
CA LEU A 244 -12.66 -14.90 -2.28
C LEU A 244 -13.64 -16.03 -2.64
N ASN A 245 -13.62 -16.49 -3.90
CA ASN A 245 -14.60 -17.44 -4.41
C ASN A 245 -14.18 -18.90 -4.25
N GLN A 246 -12.87 -19.19 -4.34
CA GLN A 246 -12.31 -20.55 -4.37
C GLN A 246 -10.98 -20.64 -3.60
N PRO A 247 -10.96 -20.31 -2.30
CA PRO A 247 -9.75 -20.41 -1.50
C PRO A 247 -9.24 -21.86 -1.48
N GLN A 248 -7.94 -22.05 -1.77
CA GLN A 248 -7.31 -23.37 -1.84
C GLN A 248 -6.91 -23.89 -0.46
N ARG A 249 -6.63 -22.96 0.47
CA ARG A 249 -6.22 -23.30 1.82
C ARG A 249 -7.43 -23.32 2.78
N VAL A 250 -7.41 -24.25 3.70
CA VAL A 250 -8.48 -24.39 4.71
C VAL A 250 -8.51 -23.14 5.58
N GLU A 251 -7.35 -22.67 6.02
CA GLU A 251 -7.16 -21.48 6.86
C GLU A 251 -7.75 -20.21 6.20
N THR A 252 -7.57 -20.06 4.89
CA THR A 252 -8.14 -18.95 4.12
C THR A 252 -9.65 -19.03 4.09
N ARG A 253 -10.19 -20.24 3.90
CA ARG A 253 -11.65 -20.47 3.86
C ARG A 253 -12.31 -20.20 5.20
N GLU A 254 -11.71 -20.67 6.28
CA GLU A 254 -12.19 -20.47 7.64
C GLU A 254 -12.15 -18.98 8.01
N PHE A 255 -11.07 -18.28 7.65
CA PHE A 255 -10.98 -16.85 7.89
C PHE A 255 -12.09 -16.06 7.18
N PHE A 256 -12.43 -16.39 5.94
CA PHE A 256 -13.51 -15.70 5.23
C PHE A 256 -14.89 -16.02 5.79
N GLN A 257 -15.09 -17.23 6.35
CA GLN A 257 -16.36 -17.63 6.93
C GLN A 257 -16.58 -17.11 8.35
N TRP A 258 -15.54 -17.12 9.17
CA TRP A 258 -15.65 -16.92 10.61
C TRP A 258 -14.82 -15.76 11.16
N SER A 259 -13.99 -15.11 10.34
CA SER A 259 -12.97 -14.14 10.75
C SER A 259 -11.98 -14.70 11.80
N VAL A 260 -11.83 -16.01 11.84
CA VAL A 260 -10.94 -16.75 12.74
C VAL A 260 -9.93 -17.52 11.88
N CYS A 261 -8.71 -17.62 12.34
CA CYS A 261 -7.68 -18.48 11.77
C CYS A 261 -7.13 -19.38 12.89
N ASP A 262 -7.39 -20.66 12.80
CA ASP A 262 -6.67 -21.68 13.59
C ASP A 262 -5.46 -22.13 12.78
N CYS A 263 -4.42 -21.31 12.80
CA CYS A 263 -3.15 -21.72 12.21
C CYS A 263 -2.51 -22.80 13.10
N PRO A 264 -2.08 -23.93 12.54
CA PRO A 264 -1.36 -24.91 13.34
C PRO A 264 -0.11 -24.27 13.94
N PRO A 265 0.21 -24.51 15.21
CA PRO A 265 1.47 -24.06 15.80
C PRO A 265 2.62 -24.56 14.92
N ASP A 266 3.68 -23.73 14.79
CA ASP A 266 4.87 -24.00 13.98
C ASP A 266 5.17 -25.50 13.88
N GLY A 267 5.05 -26.05 12.66
CA GLY A 267 5.40 -27.46 12.44
C GLY A 267 6.86 -27.70 12.78
N ASP A 268 7.08 -28.72 13.58
CA ASP A 268 8.40 -29.29 13.95
C ASP A 268 9.26 -29.58 12.70
#